data_f481dae0cb347c6c47f14697a1344885
#
_entry.id   f481dae0cb347c6c47f14697a1344885
#
_cell.length_a   1.000
_cell.length_b   1.000
_cell.length_c   1.000
_cell.angle_alpha   90.00
_cell.angle_beta   90.00
_cell.angle_gamma   90.00
#
_symmetry.space_group_name_H-M   'P 1'
#
loop_
_entity.id
_entity.type
_entity.pdbx_description
1 polymer ?
#
loop_
_entity_poly.entity_id
_entity_poly.type
_entity_poly.pdbx_seq_one_letter_code
_entity_poly.pdbx_strand_id
1 'polypeptide(L)'
;NNESSNLSINSWYFNNKNFKMNALQGKRAHFKKEVQTWYIKGTFNVFGINNNGQGILPQQLQDPNNSKTGASAFSSLDFGAVPGFAYANRIKNWQFSGWIGLGAVVQAKVYTFQNNTNGYLGLAPRYDIRFITGYSNSDYFIYFVTDFDNKSIRFNDLVYKQYYYSLKLVGGFRFDHPKVKVPKEKKQL
;
A
#
# COMPACT_ATOMS: atom_id res chain seq x y z
N ASN A 1 -10.41 -12.26 21.64
CA ASN A 1 -10.31 -11.07 20.74
C ASN A 1 -8.96 -11.10 20.03
N ASN A 2 -8.98 -11.21 18.72
CA ASN A 2 -7.74 -11.11 17.93
C ASN A 2 -7.35 -9.64 17.81
N GLU A 3 -6.12 -9.33 18.17
CA GLU A 3 -5.51 -8.02 18.00
C GLU A 3 -4.53 -8.07 16.84
N SER A 4 -4.56 -7.10 15.93
CA SER A 4 -3.61 -7.00 14.84
C SER A 4 -2.91 -5.64 14.88
N SER A 5 -1.60 -5.67 14.66
CA SER A 5 -0.77 -4.47 14.54
C SER A 5 -0.08 -4.44 13.18
N ASN A 6 0.08 -3.24 12.63
CA ASN A 6 0.75 -3.07 11.35
C ASN A 6 1.42 -1.69 11.26
N LEU A 7 2.72 -1.70 10.97
CA LEU A 7 3.51 -0.53 10.62
C LEU A 7 4.13 -0.74 9.25
N SER A 8 3.92 0.20 8.33
CA SER A 8 4.45 0.11 6.95
C SER A 8 5.14 1.40 6.55
N ILE A 9 6.35 1.29 6.03
CA ILE A 9 7.09 2.38 5.39
C ILE A 9 7.30 1.98 3.95
N ASN A 10 6.86 2.82 3.03
CA ASN A 10 6.99 2.58 1.60
C ASN A 10 7.63 3.78 0.91
N SER A 11 8.50 3.50 -0.05
CA SER A 11 9.12 4.50 -0.90
C SER A 11 8.98 4.09 -2.37
N TRP A 12 8.82 5.06 -3.27
CA TRP A 12 8.69 4.80 -4.70
C TRP A 12 9.71 5.59 -5.48
N TYR A 13 10.37 4.90 -6.40
CA TYR A 13 11.21 5.50 -7.43
C TYR A 13 10.55 5.29 -8.78
N PHE A 14 10.30 6.38 -9.52
CA PHE A 14 9.77 6.36 -10.89
C PHE A 14 10.86 6.78 -11.86
N ASN A 15 11.09 5.98 -12.90
CA ASN A 15 12.13 6.26 -13.90
C ASN A 15 11.83 7.50 -14.75
N ASN A 16 10.56 7.74 -15.07
CA ASN A 16 10.16 8.88 -15.88
C ASN A 16 9.89 10.11 -15.00
N LYS A 17 10.74 11.14 -15.12
CA LYS A 17 10.63 12.41 -14.37
C LYS A 17 9.33 13.18 -14.63
N ASN A 18 8.66 12.92 -15.75
CA ASN A 18 7.36 13.54 -16.06
C ASN A 18 6.20 12.90 -15.32
N PHE A 19 6.41 11.73 -14.73
CA PHE A 19 5.39 11.06 -13.93
C PHE A 19 5.18 11.81 -12.62
N LYS A 20 3.93 12.11 -12.31
CA LYS A 20 3.55 12.86 -11.10
C LYS A 20 2.76 11.96 -10.17
N MET A 21 3.31 11.69 -9.01
CA MET A 21 2.66 10.88 -7.96
C MET A 21 1.27 11.40 -7.56
N ASN A 22 1.02 12.70 -7.71
CA ASN A 22 -0.29 13.30 -7.46
C ASN A 22 -1.43 12.63 -8.26
N ALA A 23 -1.14 12.14 -9.47
CA ALA A 23 -2.12 11.42 -10.28
C ALA A 23 -2.63 10.14 -9.60
N LEU A 24 -1.84 9.56 -8.73
CA LEU A 24 -2.14 8.32 -7.99
C LEU A 24 -2.61 8.57 -6.56
N GLN A 25 -2.80 9.84 -6.20
CA GLN A 25 -3.31 10.25 -4.89
C GLN A 25 -4.72 10.85 -4.96
N GLY A 26 -5.41 10.75 -6.10
CA GLY A 26 -6.70 11.43 -6.30
C GLY A 26 -6.59 12.95 -6.39
N LYS A 27 -5.40 13.45 -6.77
CA LYS A 27 -5.16 14.88 -6.97
C LYS A 27 -5.06 15.21 -8.45
N ARG A 28 -5.49 16.40 -8.83
CA ARG A 28 -5.37 16.87 -10.20
C ARG A 28 -3.91 16.90 -10.64
N ALA A 29 -3.57 16.15 -11.67
CA ALA A 29 -2.28 16.19 -12.32
C ALA A 29 -2.46 16.66 -13.76
N HIS A 30 -1.61 17.60 -14.18
CA HIS A 30 -1.59 18.06 -15.55
C HIS A 30 -0.52 17.32 -16.33
N PHE A 31 -0.95 16.56 -17.32
CA PHE A 31 -0.09 15.91 -18.30
C PHE A 31 -0.36 16.52 -19.67
N LYS A 32 0.70 16.88 -20.40
CA LYS A 32 0.59 17.30 -21.80
C LYS A 32 0.27 16.13 -22.72
N LYS A 33 0.74 14.93 -22.34
CA LYS A 33 0.55 13.65 -23.02
C LYS A 33 0.42 12.57 -21.95
N GLU A 34 0.01 11.37 -22.35
CA GLU A 34 0.09 10.20 -21.48
C GLU A 34 1.52 9.98 -20.98
N VAL A 35 1.64 9.49 -19.78
CA VAL A 35 2.93 9.19 -19.16
C VAL A 35 2.94 7.75 -18.68
N GLN A 36 3.92 7.02 -19.18
CA GLN A 36 4.18 5.63 -18.79
C GLN A 36 5.56 5.57 -18.12
N THR A 37 5.68 4.75 -17.10
CA THR A 37 6.95 4.55 -16.40
C THR A 37 6.98 3.20 -15.70
N TRP A 38 8.15 2.57 -15.67
CA TRP A 38 8.40 1.56 -14.66
C TRP A 38 8.76 2.24 -13.32
N TYR A 39 8.50 1.53 -12.25
CA TYR A 39 8.84 1.98 -10.90
C TYR A 39 9.40 0.84 -10.06
N ILE A 40 10.04 1.20 -8.96
CA ILE A 40 10.39 0.28 -7.88
C ILE A 40 9.81 0.85 -6.59
N LYS A 41 9.02 0.05 -5.90
CA LYS A 41 8.54 0.33 -4.55
C LYS A 41 9.43 -0.40 -3.55
N GLY A 42 10.20 0.33 -2.75
CA GLY A 42 10.84 -0.20 -1.55
C GLY A 42 9.80 -0.32 -0.45
N THR A 43 9.78 -1.45 0.26
CA THR A 43 8.82 -1.70 1.33
C THR A 43 9.52 -2.24 2.57
N PHE A 44 9.14 -1.69 3.73
CA PHE A 44 9.47 -2.18 5.05
C PHE A 44 8.18 -2.29 5.84
N ASN A 45 7.88 -3.49 6.35
CA ASN A 45 6.66 -3.71 7.12
C ASN A 45 6.98 -4.49 8.38
N VAL A 46 6.32 -4.10 9.48
CA VAL A 46 6.20 -4.92 10.68
C VAL A 46 4.72 -5.14 10.91
N PHE A 47 4.31 -6.39 10.96
CA PHE A 47 2.91 -6.71 11.22
C PHE A 47 2.79 -8.00 12.03
N GLY A 48 1.70 -8.12 12.76
CA GLY A 48 1.44 -9.28 13.59
C GLY A 48 -0.03 -9.41 13.95
N ILE A 49 -0.36 -10.59 14.46
CA ILE A 49 -1.64 -10.91 15.06
C ILE A 49 -1.38 -11.64 16.37
N ASN A 50 -2.16 -11.32 17.39
CA ASN A 50 -2.09 -11.91 18.73
C ASN A 50 -3.52 -12.19 19.23
N ASN A 51 -3.69 -13.31 19.92
CA ASN A 51 -4.96 -13.71 20.56
C ASN A 51 -4.79 -13.91 22.07
N ASN A 52 -3.98 -13.08 22.74
CA ASN A 52 -3.83 -13.04 24.18
C ASN A 52 -3.62 -14.42 24.83
N GLY A 53 -2.70 -15.21 24.25
CA GLY A 53 -2.33 -16.54 24.74
C GLY A 53 -3.23 -17.70 24.28
N GLN A 54 -4.37 -17.39 23.65
CA GLN A 54 -5.21 -18.41 23.01
C GLN A 54 -4.78 -18.69 21.57
N GLY A 55 -5.03 -19.89 21.05
CA GLY A 55 -4.75 -20.21 19.66
C GLY A 55 -5.49 -19.27 18.70
N ILE A 56 -4.79 -18.79 17.66
CA ILE A 56 -5.39 -17.95 16.61
C ILE A 56 -6.36 -18.74 15.76
N LEU A 57 -6.03 -20.01 15.46
CA LEU A 57 -6.95 -20.91 14.77
C LEU A 57 -7.96 -21.52 15.76
N PRO A 58 -9.21 -21.69 15.32
CA PRO A 58 -10.18 -22.49 16.07
C PRO A 58 -9.64 -23.87 16.42
N GLN A 59 -10.00 -24.38 17.59
CA GLN A 59 -9.47 -25.64 18.11
C GLN A 59 -9.68 -26.82 17.17
N GLN A 60 -10.77 -26.83 16.41
CA GLN A 60 -11.09 -27.85 15.40
C GLN A 60 -10.13 -27.88 14.20
N LEU A 61 -9.39 -26.80 13.97
CA LEU A 61 -8.43 -26.65 12.89
C LEU A 61 -6.97 -26.75 13.37
N GLN A 62 -6.75 -27.01 14.65
CA GLN A 62 -5.43 -27.19 15.22
C GLN A 62 -4.98 -28.65 15.04
N ASP A 63 -3.78 -28.84 14.51
CA ASP A 63 -3.11 -30.13 14.42
C ASP A 63 -2.17 -30.30 15.62
N PRO A 64 -2.37 -31.29 16.50
CA PRO A 64 -1.50 -31.55 17.66
C PRO A 64 -0.03 -31.78 17.30
N ASN A 65 0.25 -32.24 16.08
CA ASN A 65 1.60 -32.47 15.59
C ASN A 65 2.26 -31.25 14.98
N ASN A 66 1.52 -30.13 14.85
CA ASN A 66 2.01 -28.88 14.27
C ASN A 66 1.75 -27.71 15.23
N SER A 67 2.76 -27.36 16.01
CA SER A 67 2.70 -26.27 17.01
C SER A 67 2.29 -24.90 16.42
N LYS A 68 2.51 -24.68 15.12
CA LYS A 68 2.12 -23.43 14.45
C LYS A 68 0.60 -23.28 14.36
N THR A 69 -0.14 -24.39 14.26
CA THR A 69 -1.61 -24.34 14.20
C THR A 69 -2.23 -23.94 15.55
N GLY A 70 -1.55 -24.25 16.65
CA GLY A 70 -1.95 -23.84 18.00
C GLY A 70 -1.35 -22.49 18.44
N ALA A 71 -0.61 -21.79 17.56
CA ALA A 71 0.06 -20.56 17.92
C ALA A 71 -0.91 -19.46 18.38
N SER A 72 -0.52 -18.75 19.42
CA SER A 72 -1.27 -17.63 19.98
C SER A 72 -0.87 -16.28 19.36
N ALA A 73 0.29 -16.22 18.71
CA ALA A 73 0.76 -15.03 18.04
C ALA A 73 1.57 -15.38 16.79
N PHE A 74 1.41 -14.56 15.75
CA PHE A 74 2.29 -14.50 14.58
C PHE A 74 2.78 -13.08 14.40
N SER A 75 4.06 -12.91 14.11
CA SER A 75 4.64 -11.61 13.75
C SER A 75 5.63 -11.75 12.59
N SER A 76 5.77 -10.70 11.81
CA SER A 76 6.68 -10.67 10.69
C SER A 76 7.26 -9.28 10.51
N LEU A 77 8.55 -9.25 10.15
CA LEU A 77 9.26 -8.09 9.65
C LEU A 77 9.64 -8.39 8.20
N ASP A 78 9.15 -7.57 7.29
CA ASP A 78 9.34 -7.72 5.86
C ASP A 78 10.16 -6.56 5.30
N PHE A 79 11.14 -6.88 4.47
CA PHE A 79 11.93 -5.91 3.73
C PHE A 79 12.11 -6.37 2.29
N GLY A 80 11.88 -5.48 1.33
CA GLY A 80 12.07 -5.85 -0.07
C GLY A 80 11.69 -4.78 -1.06
N ALA A 81 11.66 -5.19 -2.34
CA ALA A 81 11.35 -4.34 -3.46
C ALA A 81 10.26 -4.97 -4.35
N VAL A 82 9.35 -4.12 -4.80
CA VAL A 82 8.27 -4.48 -5.71
C VAL A 82 8.44 -3.66 -6.98
N PRO A 83 9.08 -4.21 -8.03
CA PRO A 83 9.09 -3.60 -9.33
C PRO A 83 7.69 -3.58 -9.95
N GLY A 84 7.44 -2.57 -10.78
CA GLY A 84 6.13 -2.43 -11.39
C GLY A 84 6.09 -1.42 -12.53
N PHE A 85 4.89 -1.26 -13.07
CA PHE A 85 4.59 -0.35 -14.14
C PHE A 85 3.47 0.60 -13.73
N ALA A 86 3.62 1.87 -14.07
CA ALA A 86 2.65 2.91 -13.77
C ALA A 86 2.26 3.67 -15.04
N TYR A 87 0.99 4.01 -15.15
CA TYR A 87 0.38 4.75 -16.23
C TYR A 87 -0.42 5.91 -15.69
N ALA A 88 -0.35 7.06 -16.34
CA ALA A 88 -1.21 8.19 -16.05
C ALA A 88 -1.55 8.95 -17.32
N ASN A 89 -2.82 9.25 -17.52
CA ASN A 89 -3.31 10.04 -18.63
C ASN A 89 -4.45 10.96 -18.17
N ARG A 90 -4.59 12.07 -18.88
CA ARG A 90 -5.68 13.00 -18.70
C ARG A 90 -6.24 13.42 -20.05
N ILE A 91 -7.50 13.07 -20.29
CA ILE A 91 -8.24 13.44 -21.50
C ILE A 91 -9.28 14.49 -21.09
N LYS A 92 -9.04 15.77 -21.45
CA LYS A 92 -9.87 16.90 -21.02
C LYS A 92 -9.97 16.95 -19.48
N ASN A 93 -11.14 16.66 -18.94
CA ASN A 93 -11.42 16.66 -17.51
C ASN A 93 -11.39 15.26 -16.86
N TRP A 94 -11.23 14.21 -17.66
CA TRP A 94 -11.12 12.84 -17.18
C TRP A 94 -9.69 12.45 -16.92
N GLN A 95 -9.44 11.85 -15.79
CA GLN A 95 -8.14 11.31 -15.39
C GLN A 95 -8.20 9.81 -15.22
N PHE A 96 -7.22 9.13 -15.77
CA PHE A 96 -7.00 7.69 -15.67
C PHE A 96 -5.56 7.47 -15.23
N SER A 97 -5.38 6.79 -14.11
CA SER A 97 -4.05 6.55 -13.56
C SER A 97 -4.04 5.23 -12.82
N GLY A 98 -2.92 4.55 -12.88
CA GLY A 98 -2.78 3.30 -12.13
C GLY A 98 -1.36 2.80 -12.11
N TRP A 99 -1.12 1.87 -11.22
CA TRP A 99 0.09 1.06 -11.19
C TRP A 99 -0.23 -0.39 -10.89
N ILE A 100 0.65 -1.26 -11.35
CA ILE A 100 0.69 -2.67 -11.02
C ILE A 100 2.14 -3.08 -10.75
N GLY A 101 2.39 -3.72 -9.62
CA GLY A 101 3.70 -4.22 -9.25
C GLY A 101 3.64 -5.64 -8.70
N LEU A 102 4.67 -6.41 -9.01
CA LEU A 102 4.89 -7.76 -8.52
C LEU A 102 6.33 -7.89 -8.03
N GLY A 103 6.51 -8.46 -6.85
CA GLY A 103 7.81 -8.61 -6.24
C GLY A 103 7.84 -9.64 -5.12
N ALA A 104 8.94 -9.65 -4.40
CA ALA A 104 9.12 -10.47 -3.22
C ALA A 104 9.81 -9.67 -2.11
N VAL A 105 9.53 -10.04 -0.87
CA VAL A 105 10.18 -9.50 0.31
C VAL A 105 10.88 -10.62 1.06
N VAL A 106 12.04 -10.29 1.63
CA VAL A 106 12.66 -11.10 2.68
C VAL A 106 11.83 -10.92 3.93
N GLN A 107 11.47 -12.02 4.57
CA GLN A 107 10.59 -12.05 5.71
C GLN A 107 11.25 -12.73 6.88
N ALA A 108 11.54 -11.98 7.95
CA ALA A 108 11.82 -12.53 9.26
C ALA A 108 10.49 -12.69 9.99
N LYS A 109 10.13 -13.92 10.32
CA LYS A 109 8.83 -14.28 10.86
C LYS A 109 8.96 -15.12 12.11
N VAL A 110 8.07 -14.90 13.05
CA VAL A 110 8.02 -15.62 14.32
C VAL A 110 6.60 -16.08 14.62
N TYR A 111 6.49 -17.19 15.34
CA TYR A 111 5.24 -17.58 15.98
C TYR A 111 5.49 -17.93 17.44
N THR A 112 4.50 -17.71 18.29
CA THR A 112 4.52 -18.02 19.70
C THR A 112 3.51 -19.14 20.01
N PHE A 113 3.98 -20.20 20.64
CA PHE A 113 3.17 -21.33 21.10
C PHE A 113 3.60 -21.71 22.52
N GLN A 114 2.67 -21.77 23.46
CA GLN A 114 2.93 -22.14 24.88
C GLN A 114 4.13 -21.39 25.48
N ASN A 115 4.15 -20.05 25.30
CA ASN A 115 5.22 -19.14 25.73
C ASN A 115 6.60 -19.32 25.03
N ASN A 116 6.73 -20.25 24.11
CA ASN A 116 7.93 -20.42 23.30
C ASN A 116 7.78 -19.66 21.96
N THR A 117 8.80 -18.90 21.60
CA THR A 117 8.83 -18.15 20.34
C THR A 117 9.85 -18.76 19.39
N ASN A 118 9.41 -19.12 18.20
CA ASN A 118 10.22 -19.71 17.14
C ASN A 118 10.31 -18.78 15.93
N GLY A 119 11.53 -18.54 15.45
CA GLY A 119 11.84 -17.63 14.36
C GLY A 119 12.29 -18.33 13.10
N TYR A 120 11.93 -17.75 11.93
CA TYR A 120 12.27 -18.26 10.60
C TYR A 120 12.56 -17.10 9.64
N LEU A 121 13.43 -17.35 8.68
CA LEU A 121 13.63 -16.50 7.53
C LEU A 121 13.00 -17.13 6.28
N GLY A 122 12.49 -16.31 5.38
CA GLY A 122 11.93 -16.77 4.13
C GLY A 122 11.64 -15.66 3.15
N LEU A 123 10.99 -16.01 2.04
CA LEU A 123 10.51 -15.08 1.04
C LEU A 123 8.98 -15.09 1.02
N ALA A 124 8.39 -13.90 0.82
CA ALA A 124 6.96 -13.76 0.64
C ALA A 124 6.66 -12.96 -0.62
N PRO A 125 5.71 -13.40 -1.46
CA PRO A 125 5.30 -12.64 -2.64
C PRO A 125 4.58 -11.36 -2.22
N ARG A 126 4.80 -10.29 -3.00
CA ARG A 126 4.14 -9.00 -2.85
C ARG A 126 3.56 -8.55 -4.17
N TYR A 127 2.34 -8.07 -4.15
CA TYR A 127 1.75 -7.33 -5.25
C TYR A 127 1.15 -6.03 -4.74
N ASP A 128 1.14 -5.05 -5.61
CA ASP A 128 0.72 -3.70 -5.32
C ASP A 128 -0.04 -3.19 -6.54
N ILE A 129 -1.33 -2.98 -6.39
CA ILE A 129 -2.20 -2.55 -7.47
C ILE A 129 -2.98 -1.34 -6.98
N ARG A 130 -2.95 -0.26 -7.78
CA ARG A 130 -3.79 0.91 -7.56
C ARG A 130 -4.35 1.38 -8.88
N PHE A 131 -5.61 1.77 -8.86
CA PHE A 131 -6.26 2.39 -9.99
C PHE A 131 -7.08 3.58 -9.54
N ILE A 132 -6.99 4.67 -10.29
CA ILE A 132 -7.75 5.89 -10.06
C ILE A 132 -8.34 6.34 -11.38
N THR A 133 -9.64 6.54 -11.40
CA THR A 133 -10.33 7.19 -12.50
C THR A 133 -11.29 8.24 -11.97
N GLY A 134 -11.50 9.30 -12.72
CA GLY A 134 -12.49 10.29 -12.32
C GLY A 134 -12.48 11.55 -13.15
N TYR A 135 -13.41 12.39 -12.82
CA TYR A 135 -13.64 13.69 -13.44
C TYR A 135 -13.14 14.80 -12.54
N SER A 136 -12.50 15.81 -13.11
CA SER A 136 -11.99 16.97 -12.35
C SER A 136 -11.89 18.21 -13.22
N ASN A 137 -12.73 19.19 -12.97
CA ASN A 137 -12.70 20.52 -13.59
C ASN A 137 -12.13 21.59 -12.63
N SER A 138 -12.39 22.90 -12.90
CA SER A 138 -12.00 24.00 -12.02
C SER A 138 -12.73 23.98 -10.68
N ASP A 139 -14.00 23.57 -10.66
CA ASP A 139 -14.94 23.83 -9.58
C ASP A 139 -15.11 22.62 -8.66
N TYR A 140 -15.11 21.40 -9.23
CA TYR A 140 -15.30 20.18 -8.47
C TYR A 140 -14.49 19.01 -9.04
N PHE A 141 -14.40 17.96 -8.26
CA PHE A 141 -13.84 16.69 -8.69
C PHE A 141 -14.59 15.52 -8.07
N ILE A 142 -14.55 14.39 -8.77
CA ILE A 142 -15.02 13.10 -8.30
C ILE A 142 -14.07 12.03 -8.81
N TYR A 143 -13.50 11.23 -7.90
CA TYR A 143 -12.58 10.15 -8.21
C TYR A 143 -13.05 8.84 -7.61
N PHE A 144 -12.95 7.79 -8.38
CA PHE A 144 -13.02 6.42 -7.93
C PHE A 144 -11.58 5.90 -7.76
N VAL A 145 -11.27 5.40 -6.57
CA VAL A 145 -9.93 4.95 -6.20
C VAL A 145 -10.03 3.51 -5.71
N THR A 146 -9.23 2.64 -6.29
CA THR A 146 -9.08 1.27 -5.81
C THR A 146 -7.65 1.01 -5.39
N ASP A 147 -7.48 0.31 -4.28
CA ASP A 147 -6.19 -0.18 -3.80
C ASP A 147 -6.30 -1.66 -3.50
N PHE A 148 -5.29 -2.41 -3.90
CA PHE A 148 -5.12 -3.80 -3.54
C PHE A 148 -3.66 -4.08 -3.21
N ASP A 149 -3.43 -4.58 -2.00
CA ASP A 149 -2.12 -4.98 -1.48
C ASP A 149 -2.27 -6.31 -0.73
N ASN A 150 -1.23 -7.09 -0.65
CA ASN A 150 -1.22 -8.32 0.12
C ASN A 150 -0.09 -8.34 1.15
N LYS A 151 -0.38 -8.98 2.27
CA LYS A 151 0.62 -9.36 3.26
C LYS A 151 0.39 -10.82 3.63
N SER A 152 1.45 -11.55 3.81
CA SER A 152 1.35 -12.94 4.22
C SER A 152 2.52 -13.33 5.11
N ILE A 153 2.26 -14.10 6.16
CA ILE A 153 3.28 -14.81 6.91
C ILE A 153 3.22 -16.25 6.43
N ARG A 154 4.30 -16.71 5.78
CA ARG A 154 4.32 -18.01 5.11
C ARG A 154 5.34 -18.93 5.78
N PHE A 155 4.86 -19.96 6.45
CA PHE A 155 5.64 -21.11 6.86
C PHE A 155 5.48 -22.22 5.82
N ASN A 156 6.27 -23.29 5.90
CA ASN A 156 6.20 -24.38 4.92
C ASN A 156 4.83 -25.08 4.90
N ASP A 157 4.23 -25.21 6.07
CA ASP A 157 3.03 -25.98 6.36
C ASP A 157 1.83 -25.11 6.79
N LEU A 158 2.04 -23.81 7.00
CA LEU A 158 1.00 -22.87 7.39
C LEU A 158 1.20 -21.51 6.74
N VAL A 159 0.14 -20.98 6.17
CA VAL A 159 0.17 -19.63 5.57
C VAL A 159 -0.93 -18.77 6.17
N TYR A 160 -0.52 -17.71 6.84
CA TYR A 160 -1.42 -16.62 7.24
C TYR A 160 -1.42 -15.57 6.14
N LYS A 161 -2.56 -15.35 5.47
CA LYS A 161 -2.72 -14.37 4.39
C LYS A 161 -3.61 -13.24 4.85
N GLN A 162 -3.18 -12.02 4.58
CA GLN A 162 -3.97 -10.83 4.79
C GLN A 162 -4.03 -10.05 3.48
N TYR A 163 -5.24 -9.85 2.98
CA TYR A 163 -5.51 -9.05 1.78
C TYR A 163 -6.09 -7.71 2.19
N TYR A 164 -5.50 -6.66 1.68
CA TYR A 164 -6.00 -5.31 1.85
C TYR A 164 -6.55 -4.85 0.51
N TYR A 165 -7.82 -4.55 0.49
CA TYR A 165 -8.43 -3.87 -0.63
C TYR A 165 -9.23 -2.68 -0.13
N SER A 166 -9.25 -1.61 -0.90
CA SER A 166 -10.11 -0.49 -0.63
C SER A 166 -10.74 0.03 -1.90
N LEU A 167 -12.02 0.37 -1.81
CA LEU A 167 -12.78 1.07 -2.83
C LEU A 167 -13.22 2.39 -2.22
N LYS A 168 -12.86 3.51 -2.84
CA LYS A 168 -13.19 4.84 -2.34
C LYS A 168 -13.79 5.67 -3.45
N LEU A 169 -14.87 6.37 -3.13
CA LEU A 169 -15.39 7.46 -3.92
C LEU A 169 -14.99 8.77 -3.21
N VAL A 170 -14.21 9.59 -3.89
CA VAL A 170 -13.67 10.83 -3.33
C VAL A 170 -14.16 12.00 -4.17
N GLY A 171 -14.91 12.91 -3.56
CA GLY A 171 -15.42 14.10 -4.23
C GLY A 171 -15.12 15.35 -3.42
N GLY A 172 -15.08 16.50 -4.09
CA GLY A 172 -14.89 17.78 -3.42
C GLY A 172 -15.09 18.96 -4.35
N PHE A 173 -15.36 20.11 -3.73
CA PHE A 173 -15.45 21.39 -4.40
C PHE A 173 -14.15 22.17 -4.21
N ARG A 174 -13.81 23.03 -5.17
CA ARG A 174 -12.68 23.94 -5.11
C ARG A 174 -13.22 25.34 -4.94
N PHE A 175 -12.79 25.97 -3.88
CA PHE A 175 -13.06 27.39 -3.65
C PHE A 175 -11.87 28.19 -4.13
N ASP A 176 -12.11 29.23 -4.93
CA ASP A 176 -11.06 30.17 -5.33
C ASP A 176 -10.58 30.91 -4.08
N HIS A 177 -9.34 30.69 -3.68
CA HIS A 177 -8.70 31.57 -2.72
C HIS A 177 -8.46 32.93 -3.41
N PRO A 178 -8.88 34.05 -2.80
CA PRO A 178 -8.51 35.36 -3.32
C PRO A 178 -6.98 35.42 -3.42
N LYS A 179 -6.50 35.66 -4.63
CA LYS A 179 -5.06 35.82 -4.88
C LYS A 179 -4.57 36.95 -4.00
N VAL A 180 -3.82 36.64 -2.93
CA VAL A 180 -3.10 37.64 -2.17
C VAL A 180 -2.17 38.37 -3.14
N LYS A 181 -2.46 39.59 -3.50
CA LYS A 181 -1.57 40.42 -4.30
C LYS A 181 -0.35 40.72 -3.44
N VAL A 182 0.74 39.98 -3.68
CA VAL A 182 2.04 40.29 -3.09
C VAL A 182 2.42 41.68 -3.62
N PRO A 183 2.62 42.69 -2.75
CA PRO A 183 3.06 43.99 -3.20
C PRO A 183 4.37 43.85 -3.96
N LYS A 184 4.46 44.38 -5.18
CA LYS A 184 5.73 44.39 -5.89
C LYS A 184 6.67 45.31 -5.09
N GLU A 185 7.75 44.74 -4.57
CA GLU A 185 8.85 45.53 -4.01
C GLU A 185 9.29 46.58 -5.04
N LYS A 186 9.13 47.87 -4.70
CA LYS A 186 9.72 48.93 -5.49
C LYS A 186 11.24 48.75 -5.43
N LYS A 187 11.85 48.39 -6.54
CA LYS A 187 13.30 48.52 -6.69
C LYS A 187 13.63 49.98 -6.41
N GLN A 188 14.27 50.27 -5.29
CA GLN A 188 14.94 51.52 -5.06
C GLN A 188 16.12 51.59 -6.03
N LEU A 189 16.14 52.63 -6.87
CA LEU A 189 17.25 53.04 -7.72
C LEU A 189 18.41 53.55 -6.85
#